data_316a23010ecc4b7a7902267a227c08c2
#
_entry.id   316a23010ecc4b7a7902267a227c08c2
#
_cell.length_a   1.000
_cell.length_b   1.000
_cell.length_c   1.000
_cell.angle_alpha   90.00
_cell.angle_beta   90.00
_cell.angle_gamma   90.00
#
_symmetry.space_group_name_H-M   'P 1'
#
loop_
_entity.id
_entity.type
_entity.pdbx_description
1 polymer ?
#
loop_
_entity_poly.entity_id
_entity_poly.type
_entity_poly.pdbx_seq_one_letter_code
_entity_poly.pdbx_strand_id
1 'polypeptide(L)'
;YELKQYKPATEVLTALVDRYPEKKKYWTQLSAMHMQAGNDAKALAALEGAYNLGMLTEANELQRLANYLAFAGIPHRAARVMEKAMKEGQIESTAANYKTLANYWHQAKELDPAIDTLAKSYKLAPNAELQLKMARMMIQSKRYQDLVAFAAKPAANASGEQRADLKFLTGVAYFEQQKPKEALSAFTQAAQNGNVSGRASPWISFLKEQQGGAVTQ
;
A
#
# COMPACT_ATOMS: atom_id res chain seq x y z
N TYR A 1 40.04 -3.74 13.62
CA TYR A 1 38.95 -3.51 14.58
C TYR A 1 38.71 -2.02 14.64
N GLU A 2 37.80 -1.50 13.81
CA GLU A 2 37.34 -0.11 13.94
C GLU A 2 36.51 -0.03 15.23
N LEU A 3 37.02 0.72 16.19
CA LEU A 3 36.26 1.10 17.38
C LEU A 3 35.02 1.89 16.90
N LYS A 4 33.85 1.28 17.05
CA LYS A 4 32.57 1.92 16.71
C LYS A 4 32.28 3.10 17.66
N GLN A 5 32.98 4.21 17.47
CA GLN A 5 32.85 5.44 18.28
C GLN A 5 31.70 6.31 17.78
N TYR A 6 30.50 5.73 17.73
CA TYR A 6 29.32 6.49 17.24
C TYR A 6 28.94 7.68 18.14
N LYS A 7 29.10 7.55 19.47
CA LYS A 7 28.72 8.60 20.40
C LYS A 7 29.54 9.89 20.20
N PRO A 8 30.88 9.88 20.21
CA PRO A 8 31.66 11.09 19.91
C PRO A 8 31.36 11.66 18.53
N ALA A 9 31.18 10.81 17.52
CA ALA A 9 30.85 11.26 16.15
C ALA A 9 29.49 11.99 16.11
N THR A 10 28.48 11.48 16.81
CA THR A 10 27.16 12.15 16.86
C THR A 10 27.20 13.46 17.63
N GLU A 11 28.01 13.59 18.70
CA GLU A 11 28.19 14.84 19.44
C GLU A 11 28.82 15.92 18.57
N VAL A 12 29.91 15.58 17.84
CA VAL A 12 30.56 16.52 16.90
C VAL A 12 29.62 16.92 15.77
N LEU A 13 28.91 15.95 15.16
CA LEU A 13 27.98 16.23 14.08
C LEU A 13 26.79 17.08 14.53
N THR A 14 26.30 16.89 15.75
CA THR A 14 25.24 17.75 16.33
C THR A 14 25.73 19.20 16.44
N ALA A 15 26.91 19.42 16.99
CA ALA A 15 27.50 20.77 17.07
C ALA A 15 27.73 21.40 15.68
N LEU A 16 28.08 20.57 14.67
CA LEU A 16 28.24 21.04 13.28
C LEU A 16 26.89 21.42 12.65
N VAL A 17 25.83 20.66 12.90
CA VAL A 17 24.47 20.97 12.46
C VAL A 17 23.98 22.27 13.09
N ASP A 18 24.19 22.45 14.39
CA ASP A 18 23.79 23.66 15.11
C ASP A 18 24.51 24.91 14.58
N ARG A 19 25.80 24.78 14.26
CA ARG A 19 26.61 25.90 13.78
C ARG A 19 26.46 26.19 12.28
N TYR A 20 26.18 25.16 11.48
CA TYR A 20 26.11 25.24 10.03
C TYR A 20 24.86 24.50 9.52
N PRO A 21 23.65 24.96 9.92
CA PRO A 21 22.40 24.28 9.61
C PRO A 21 22.11 24.19 8.10
N GLU A 22 22.73 25.06 7.28
CA GLU A 22 22.61 25.07 5.83
C GLU A 22 23.42 23.96 5.13
N LYS A 23 24.24 23.20 5.85
CA LYS A 23 25.07 22.14 5.27
C LYS A 23 24.40 20.78 5.30
N LYS A 24 23.71 20.40 4.22
CA LYS A 24 23.05 19.09 4.05
C LYS A 24 23.91 17.92 4.50
N LYS A 25 25.23 17.96 4.19
CA LYS A 25 26.16 16.88 4.52
C LYS A 25 26.19 16.55 6.02
N TYR A 26 26.11 17.54 6.90
CA TYR A 26 26.15 17.30 8.35
C TYR A 26 24.88 16.60 8.84
N TRP A 27 23.72 17.00 8.33
CA TRP A 27 22.44 16.35 8.64
C TRP A 27 22.42 14.89 8.21
N THR A 28 22.84 14.61 6.97
CA THR A 28 22.83 13.25 6.44
C THR A 28 23.84 12.34 7.13
N GLN A 29 25.02 12.87 7.50
CA GLN A 29 26.01 12.14 8.30
C GLN A 29 25.52 11.91 9.72
N LEU A 30 24.89 12.91 10.38
CA LEU A 30 24.32 12.77 11.71
C LEU A 30 23.25 11.66 11.73
N SER A 31 22.36 11.66 10.75
CA SER A 31 21.37 10.60 10.61
C SER A 31 22.03 9.24 10.45
N ALA A 32 23.02 9.10 9.57
CA ALA A 32 23.74 7.85 9.35
C ALA A 32 24.45 7.33 10.62
N MET A 33 25.09 8.21 11.38
CA MET A 33 25.77 7.84 12.62
C MET A 33 24.78 7.40 13.70
N HIS A 34 23.65 8.11 13.85
CA HIS A 34 22.59 7.69 14.76
C HIS A 34 22.02 6.33 14.40
N MET A 35 21.82 6.05 13.10
CA MET A 35 21.35 4.75 12.64
C MET A 35 22.32 3.63 13.00
N GLN A 36 23.62 3.82 12.73
CA GLN A 36 24.65 2.83 13.06
C GLN A 36 24.79 2.61 14.57
N ALA A 37 24.42 3.61 15.36
CA ALA A 37 24.35 3.53 16.82
C ALA A 37 23.06 2.90 17.34
N GLY A 38 22.11 2.49 16.47
CA GLY A 38 20.80 1.99 16.86
C GLY A 38 19.84 3.04 17.41
N ASN A 39 20.09 4.31 17.16
CA ASN A 39 19.29 5.45 17.61
C ASN A 39 18.33 5.92 16.50
N ASP A 40 17.40 5.05 16.09
CA ASP A 40 16.52 5.27 14.92
C ASP A 40 15.71 6.58 15.02
N ALA A 41 15.20 6.91 16.20
CA ALA A 41 14.45 8.15 16.41
C ALA A 41 15.31 9.41 16.13
N LYS A 42 16.56 9.42 16.58
CA LYS A 42 17.48 10.54 16.31
C LYS A 42 17.94 10.57 14.86
N ALA A 43 18.12 9.41 14.25
CA ALA A 43 18.43 9.30 12.83
C ALA A 43 17.31 9.89 11.97
N LEU A 44 16.06 9.56 12.29
CA LEU A 44 14.89 10.13 11.63
C LEU A 44 14.80 11.64 11.86
N ALA A 45 14.96 12.13 13.11
CA ALA A 45 14.90 13.55 13.43
C ALA A 45 15.93 14.38 12.62
N ALA A 46 17.14 13.86 12.44
CA ALA A 46 18.15 14.52 11.60
C ALA A 46 17.75 14.60 10.13
N LEU A 47 17.18 13.51 9.55
CA LEU A 47 16.66 13.54 8.17
C LEU A 47 15.47 14.48 8.01
N GLU A 48 14.55 14.49 8.98
CA GLU A 48 13.41 15.42 8.96
C GLU A 48 13.87 16.88 9.07
N GLY A 49 14.92 17.17 9.85
CA GLY A 49 15.54 18.49 9.89
C GLY A 49 16.02 18.94 8.51
N ALA A 50 16.79 18.09 7.82
CA ALA A 50 17.24 18.38 6.46
C ALA A 50 16.08 18.53 5.46
N TYR A 51 15.03 17.70 5.59
CA TYR A 51 13.83 17.77 4.73
C TYR A 51 13.07 19.07 4.94
N ASN A 52 12.85 19.48 6.19
CA ASN A 52 12.12 20.70 6.52
C ASN A 52 12.84 21.98 6.05
N LEU A 53 14.17 21.92 5.96
CA LEU A 53 14.99 22.98 5.39
C LEU A 53 15.08 22.91 3.84
N GLY A 54 14.35 22.00 3.21
CA GLY A 54 14.30 21.85 1.75
C GLY A 54 15.60 21.28 1.13
N MET A 55 16.44 20.64 1.92
CA MET A 55 17.76 20.16 1.45
C MET A 55 17.70 18.80 0.78
N LEU A 56 16.70 17.97 1.09
CA LEU A 56 16.53 16.67 0.46
C LEU A 56 15.78 16.85 -0.87
N THR A 57 16.52 16.75 -1.96
CA THR A 57 16.01 16.96 -3.33
C THR A 57 16.14 15.74 -4.22
N GLU A 58 17.02 14.80 -3.86
CA GLU A 58 17.26 13.60 -4.62
C GLU A 58 16.25 12.49 -4.30
N ALA A 59 15.87 11.73 -5.33
CA ALA A 59 14.88 10.64 -5.18
C ALA A 59 15.25 9.65 -4.07
N ASN A 60 16.52 9.23 -4.01
CA ASN A 60 17.01 8.28 -3.01
C ASN A 60 16.96 8.83 -1.58
N GLU A 61 17.17 10.14 -1.41
CA GLU A 61 17.09 10.79 -0.09
C GLU A 61 15.64 10.84 0.41
N LEU A 62 14.71 11.23 -0.46
CA LEU A 62 13.29 11.32 -0.16
C LEU A 62 12.67 9.93 0.06
N GLN A 63 13.05 8.93 -0.75
CA GLN A 63 12.63 7.55 -0.52
C GLN A 63 13.16 6.99 0.80
N ARG A 64 14.42 7.30 1.15
CA ARG A 64 14.99 6.90 2.44
C ARG A 64 14.25 7.52 3.62
N LEU A 65 13.94 8.82 3.56
CA LEU A 65 13.13 9.48 4.58
C LEU A 65 11.75 8.84 4.71
N ALA A 66 11.07 8.58 3.59
CA ALA A 66 9.76 7.92 3.60
C ALA A 66 9.82 6.50 4.20
N ASN A 67 10.86 5.72 3.85
CA ASN A 67 11.08 4.40 4.45
C ASN A 67 11.29 4.48 5.97
N TYR A 68 12.08 5.43 6.46
CA TYR A 68 12.32 5.60 7.90
C TYR A 68 11.06 6.03 8.64
N LEU A 69 10.26 6.92 8.06
CA LEU A 69 8.96 7.31 8.62
C LEU A 69 8.01 6.10 8.72
N ALA A 70 7.94 5.28 7.68
CA ALA A 70 7.10 4.08 7.68
C ALA A 70 7.58 3.06 8.72
N PHE A 71 8.90 2.83 8.81
CA PHE A 71 9.50 1.95 9.81
C PHE A 71 9.28 2.44 11.25
N ALA A 72 9.33 3.74 11.47
CA ALA A 72 9.05 4.37 12.76
C ALA A 72 7.54 4.38 13.13
N GLY A 73 6.67 3.76 12.33
CA GLY A 73 5.24 3.71 12.59
C GLY A 73 4.49 5.01 12.23
N ILE A 74 5.04 5.81 11.34
CA ILE A 74 4.45 7.08 10.88
C ILE A 74 4.16 7.00 9.35
N PRO A 75 3.41 5.98 8.89
CA PRO A 75 3.24 5.70 7.46
C PRO A 75 2.47 6.79 6.71
N HIS A 76 1.58 7.52 7.37
CA HIS A 76 0.88 8.65 6.76
C HIS A 76 1.87 9.74 6.31
N ARG A 77 2.86 10.10 7.14
CA ARG A 77 3.89 11.06 6.74
C ARG A 77 4.80 10.51 5.65
N ALA A 78 5.14 9.21 5.70
CA ALA A 78 5.88 8.55 4.63
C ALA A 78 5.18 8.69 3.28
N ALA A 79 3.87 8.43 3.26
CA ALA A 79 3.05 8.60 2.07
C ALA A 79 3.05 10.05 1.57
N ARG A 80 2.87 11.02 2.46
CA ARG A 80 2.86 12.45 2.09
C ARG A 80 4.19 12.94 1.52
N VAL A 81 5.32 12.50 2.10
CA VAL A 81 6.66 12.83 1.58
C VAL A 81 6.83 12.27 0.16
N MET A 82 6.50 10.99 -0.02
CA MET A 82 6.64 10.34 -1.33
C MET A 82 5.68 10.92 -2.37
N GLU A 83 4.42 11.17 -2.00
CA GLU A 83 3.41 11.75 -2.90
C GLU A 83 3.82 13.14 -3.38
N LYS A 84 4.31 14.00 -2.46
CA LYS A 84 4.83 15.32 -2.78
C LYS A 84 6.02 15.22 -3.73
N ALA A 85 7.00 14.38 -3.43
CA ALA A 85 8.17 14.18 -4.26
C ALA A 85 7.84 13.67 -5.67
N MET A 86 6.85 12.77 -5.80
CA MET A 86 6.36 12.30 -7.10
C MET A 86 5.64 13.41 -7.86
N LYS A 87 4.83 14.22 -7.18
CA LYS A 87 4.12 15.36 -7.79
C LYS A 87 5.07 16.45 -8.29
N GLU A 88 6.16 16.68 -7.56
CA GLU A 88 7.20 17.67 -7.91
C GLU A 88 8.23 17.11 -8.92
N GLY A 89 8.09 15.85 -9.34
CA GLY A 89 9.00 15.21 -10.31
C GLY A 89 10.35 14.78 -9.76
N GLN A 90 10.56 14.88 -8.44
CA GLN A 90 11.79 14.43 -7.76
C GLN A 90 11.88 12.91 -7.69
N ILE A 91 10.74 12.23 -7.61
CA ILE A 91 10.61 10.77 -7.71
C ILE A 91 9.79 10.45 -8.95
N GLU A 92 10.32 9.57 -9.80
CA GLU A 92 9.65 9.16 -11.02
C GLU A 92 8.32 8.43 -10.75
N SER A 93 7.30 8.70 -11.55
CA SER A 93 5.96 8.10 -11.46
C SER A 93 5.89 6.72 -12.10
N THR A 94 6.71 5.77 -11.63
CA THR A 94 6.74 4.37 -12.09
C THR A 94 5.67 3.51 -11.40
N ALA A 95 5.35 2.35 -11.98
CA ALA A 95 4.48 1.37 -11.34
C ALA A 95 5.01 0.93 -9.96
N ALA A 96 6.33 0.76 -9.82
CA ALA A 96 6.98 0.38 -8.57
C ALA A 96 6.82 1.47 -7.50
N ASN A 97 7.03 2.73 -7.86
CA ASN A 97 6.90 3.86 -6.93
C ASN A 97 5.45 4.09 -6.50
N TYR A 98 4.47 3.94 -7.41
CA TYR A 98 3.06 3.95 -7.03
C TYR A 98 2.70 2.78 -6.10
N LYS A 99 3.24 1.57 -6.32
CA LYS A 99 3.03 0.43 -5.41
C LYS A 99 3.60 0.71 -4.01
N THR A 100 4.77 1.33 -3.92
CA THR A 100 5.38 1.73 -2.66
C THR A 100 4.55 2.79 -1.93
N LEU A 101 4.14 3.84 -2.63
CA LEU A 101 3.28 4.90 -2.08
C LEU A 101 1.95 4.32 -1.56
N ALA A 102 1.32 3.44 -2.32
CA ALA A 102 0.08 2.78 -1.92
C ALA A 102 0.27 1.88 -0.68
N ASN A 103 1.45 1.26 -0.51
CA ASN A 103 1.76 0.50 0.70
C ASN A 103 1.83 1.40 1.93
N TYR A 104 2.40 2.60 1.82
CA TYR A 104 2.41 3.57 2.92
C TYR A 104 0.99 4.02 3.29
N TRP A 105 0.15 4.34 2.31
CA TRP A 105 -1.27 4.65 2.55
C TRP A 105 -2.01 3.50 3.22
N HIS A 106 -1.78 2.27 2.75
CA HIS A 106 -2.39 1.08 3.35
C HIS A 106 -1.94 0.85 4.80
N GLN A 107 -0.64 1.03 5.10
CA GLN A 107 -0.12 0.97 6.48
C GLN A 107 -0.73 2.06 7.35
N ALA A 108 -0.99 3.24 6.78
CA ALA A 108 -1.68 4.34 7.45
C ALA A 108 -3.19 4.10 7.65
N LYS A 109 -3.73 2.98 7.17
CA LYS A 109 -5.17 2.64 7.15
C LYS A 109 -6.01 3.56 6.24
N GLU A 110 -5.35 4.31 5.38
CA GLU A 110 -5.97 5.18 4.38
C GLU A 110 -6.28 4.36 3.12
N LEU A 111 -7.41 3.59 3.15
CA LEU A 111 -7.72 2.62 2.09
C LEU A 111 -8.02 3.28 0.75
N ASP A 112 -8.76 4.39 0.72
CA ASP A 112 -9.12 5.04 -0.53
C ASP A 112 -7.91 5.63 -1.25
N PRO A 113 -7.02 6.44 -0.62
CA PRO A 113 -5.75 6.84 -1.23
C PRO A 113 -4.88 5.66 -1.67
N ALA A 114 -4.87 4.56 -0.92
CA ALA A 114 -4.12 3.37 -1.29
C ALA A 114 -4.66 2.71 -2.56
N ILE A 115 -5.99 2.54 -2.68
CA ILE A 115 -6.66 1.98 -3.87
C ILE A 115 -6.40 2.87 -5.09
N ASP A 116 -6.62 4.18 -4.95
CA ASP A 116 -6.46 5.12 -6.07
C ASP A 116 -5.00 5.20 -6.55
N THR A 117 -4.05 5.06 -5.62
CA THR A 117 -2.62 4.98 -5.97
C THR A 117 -2.26 3.64 -6.62
N LEU A 118 -2.80 2.51 -6.11
CA LEU A 118 -2.61 1.20 -6.74
C LEU A 118 -3.22 1.15 -8.15
N ALA A 119 -4.33 1.86 -8.41
CA ALA A 119 -4.92 1.94 -9.73
C ALA A 119 -3.95 2.57 -10.75
N LYS A 120 -3.16 3.58 -10.33
CA LYS A 120 -2.11 4.16 -11.17
C LYS A 120 -1.00 3.15 -11.46
N SER A 121 -0.57 2.38 -10.44
CA SER A 121 0.40 1.29 -10.61
C SER A 121 -0.13 0.22 -11.58
N TYR A 122 -1.37 -0.21 -11.39
CA TYR A 122 -2.02 -1.23 -12.23
C TYR A 122 -2.15 -0.78 -13.68
N LYS A 123 -2.48 0.49 -13.93
CA LYS A 123 -2.56 1.06 -15.28
C LYS A 123 -1.22 0.98 -16.03
N LEU A 124 -0.10 1.17 -15.33
CA LEU A 124 1.25 1.09 -15.91
C LEU A 124 1.74 -0.35 -16.07
N ALA A 125 1.42 -1.23 -15.13
CA ALA A 125 1.87 -2.62 -15.12
C ALA A 125 0.76 -3.56 -14.60
N PRO A 126 -0.26 -3.88 -15.44
CA PRO A 126 -1.36 -4.76 -15.05
C PRO A 126 -0.87 -6.17 -14.70
N ASN A 127 -1.25 -6.67 -13.51
CA ASN A 127 -1.02 -8.06 -13.14
C ASN A 127 -2.08 -8.56 -12.15
N ALA A 128 -2.27 -9.88 -12.11
CA ALA A 128 -3.34 -10.51 -11.35
C ALA A 128 -3.18 -10.38 -9.82
N GLU A 129 -1.95 -10.42 -9.31
CA GLU A 129 -1.68 -10.25 -7.87
C GLU A 129 -2.12 -8.86 -7.41
N LEU A 130 -1.73 -7.83 -8.15
CA LEU A 130 -2.11 -6.46 -7.86
C LEU A 130 -3.62 -6.25 -7.98
N GLN A 131 -4.25 -6.88 -8.98
CA GLN A 131 -5.70 -6.83 -9.16
C GLN A 131 -6.44 -7.43 -7.96
N LEU A 132 -6.02 -8.59 -7.48
CA LEU A 132 -6.61 -9.23 -6.30
C LEU A 132 -6.37 -8.41 -5.02
N LYS A 133 -5.18 -7.82 -4.87
CA LYS A 133 -4.89 -6.92 -3.76
C LYS A 133 -5.85 -5.73 -3.74
N MET A 134 -6.03 -5.07 -4.87
CA MET A 134 -6.98 -3.95 -5.01
C MET A 134 -8.41 -4.39 -4.71
N ALA A 135 -8.85 -5.53 -5.25
CA ALA A 135 -10.20 -6.05 -5.02
C ALA A 135 -10.48 -6.30 -3.54
N ARG A 136 -9.51 -6.87 -2.79
CA ARG A 136 -9.62 -7.06 -1.34
C ARG A 136 -9.71 -5.74 -0.59
N MET A 137 -8.92 -4.75 -0.98
CA MET A 137 -8.98 -3.41 -0.37
C MET A 137 -10.31 -2.71 -0.68
N MET A 138 -10.87 -2.88 -1.88
CA MET A 138 -12.18 -2.34 -2.25
C MET A 138 -13.32 -2.96 -1.42
N ILE A 139 -13.22 -4.25 -1.05
CA ILE A 139 -14.16 -4.86 -0.07
C ILE A 139 -14.04 -4.17 1.29
N GLN A 140 -12.81 -3.98 1.79
CA GLN A 140 -12.58 -3.35 3.11
C GLN A 140 -13.08 -1.90 3.17
N SER A 141 -12.93 -1.14 2.08
CA SER A 141 -13.40 0.24 1.97
C SER A 141 -14.85 0.37 1.50
N LYS A 142 -15.57 -0.76 1.33
CA LYS A 142 -16.96 -0.82 0.83
C LYS A 142 -17.15 -0.22 -0.57
N ARG A 143 -16.09 -0.16 -1.39
CA ARG A 143 -16.15 0.29 -2.79
C ARG A 143 -16.64 -0.84 -3.71
N TYR A 144 -17.81 -1.37 -3.41
CA TYR A 144 -18.36 -2.57 -4.08
C TYR A 144 -18.65 -2.37 -5.56
N GLN A 145 -19.15 -1.20 -5.94
CA GLN A 145 -19.43 -0.90 -7.37
C GLN A 145 -18.14 -0.82 -8.17
N ASP A 146 -17.12 -0.16 -7.62
CA ASP A 146 -15.79 -0.05 -8.25
C ASP A 146 -15.16 -1.43 -8.43
N LEU A 147 -15.30 -2.30 -7.41
CA LEU A 147 -14.79 -3.67 -7.48
C LEU A 147 -15.45 -4.44 -8.62
N VAL A 148 -16.78 -4.41 -8.72
CA VAL A 148 -17.52 -5.12 -9.77
C VAL A 148 -17.06 -4.66 -11.16
N ALA A 149 -16.96 -3.35 -11.37
CA ALA A 149 -16.49 -2.79 -12.63
C ALA A 149 -15.03 -3.18 -12.94
N PHE A 150 -14.15 -3.11 -11.94
CA PHE A 150 -12.73 -3.45 -12.07
C PHE A 150 -12.51 -4.96 -12.32
N ALA A 151 -13.29 -5.81 -11.66
CA ALA A 151 -13.20 -7.27 -11.79
C ALA A 151 -13.77 -7.83 -13.10
N ALA A 152 -14.50 -7.03 -13.87
CA ALA A 152 -15.09 -7.46 -15.13
C ALA A 152 -14.05 -7.92 -16.17
N LYS A 153 -12.82 -7.40 -16.08
CA LYS A 153 -11.69 -7.76 -16.94
C LYS A 153 -10.53 -8.30 -16.10
N PRO A 154 -10.41 -9.63 -15.90
CA PRO A 154 -9.26 -10.21 -15.23
C PRO A 154 -7.95 -9.87 -15.97
N ALA A 155 -6.87 -9.69 -15.22
CA ALA A 155 -5.56 -9.47 -15.80
C ALA A 155 -5.16 -10.64 -16.71
N ALA A 156 -4.48 -10.34 -17.81
CA ALA A 156 -4.14 -11.35 -18.83
C ALA A 156 -3.31 -12.51 -18.28
N ASN A 157 -2.44 -12.23 -17.30
CA ASN A 157 -1.60 -13.23 -16.63
C ASN A 157 -2.29 -13.95 -15.45
N ALA A 158 -3.60 -13.75 -15.25
CA ALA A 158 -4.31 -14.40 -14.15
C ALA A 158 -4.41 -15.92 -14.37
N SER A 159 -4.04 -16.69 -13.32
CA SER A 159 -4.29 -18.13 -13.28
C SER A 159 -5.79 -18.44 -13.14
N GLY A 160 -6.18 -19.71 -13.33
CA GLY A 160 -7.55 -20.15 -13.09
C GLY A 160 -8.02 -19.86 -11.66
N GLU A 161 -7.17 -20.07 -10.66
CA GLU A 161 -7.46 -19.80 -9.27
C GLU A 161 -7.62 -18.28 -9.01
N GLN A 162 -6.73 -17.46 -9.55
CA GLN A 162 -6.82 -16.01 -9.40
C GLN A 162 -8.10 -15.43 -10.03
N ARG A 163 -8.54 -15.97 -11.16
CA ARG A 163 -9.83 -15.60 -11.75
C ARG A 163 -10.99 -16.01 -10.87
N ALA A 164 -10.95 -17.22 -10.30
CA ALA A 164 -11.95 -17.70 -9.37
C ALA A 164 -11.99 -16.86 -8.07
N ASP A 165 -10.82 -16.49 -7.52
CA ASP A 165 -10.73 -15.57 -6.40
C ASP A 165 -11.37 -14.21 -6.70
N LEU A 166 -11.11 -13.68 -7.88
CA LEU A 166 -11.71 -12.40 -8.29
C LEU A 166 -13.23 -12.52 -8.43
N LYS A 167 -13.74 -13.64 -8.95
CA LYS A 167 -15.18 -13.96 -9.01
C LYS A 167 -15.78 -14.10 -7.61
N PHE A 168 -15.08 -14.76 -6.69
CA PHE A 168 -15.50 -14.85 -5.30
C PHE A 168 -15.66 -13.45 -4.65
N LEU A 169 -14.66 -12.59 -4.78
CA LEU A 169 -14.71 -11.21 -4.28
C LEU A 169 -15.84 -10.39 -4.95
N THR A 170 -16.08 -10.63 -6.24
CA THR A 170 -17.22 -10.03 -6.97
C THR A 170 -18.57 -10.50 -6.38
N GLY A 171 -18.66 -11.79 -6.03
CA GLY A 171 -19.84 -12.34 -5.36
C GLY A 171 -20.12 -11.67 -4.00
N VAL A 172 -19.06 -11.46 -3.19
CA VAL A 172 -19.16 -10.71 -1.93
C VAL A 172 -19.63 -9.27 -2.20
N ALA A 173 -19.07 -8.59 -3.20
CA ALA A 173 -19.48 -7.24 -3.53
C ALA A 173 -20.93 -7.12 -4.00
N TYR A 174 -21.44 -8.10 -4.73
CA TYR A 174 -22.84 -8.15 -5.10
C TYR A 174 -23.75 -8.43 -3.89
N PHE A 175 -23.34 -9.34 -3.01
CA PHE A 175 -24.08 -9.64 -1.79
C PHE A 175 -24.25 -8.39 -0.90
N GLU A 176 -23.17 -7.66 -0.67
CA GLU A 176 -23.17 -6.41 0.11
C GLU A 176 -24.03 -5.30 -0.56
N GLN A 177 -24.21 -5.35 -1.88
CA GLN A 177 -25.09 -4.46 -2.62
C GLN A 177 -26.56 -4.95 -2.65
N GLN A 178 -26.90 -6.01 -1.91
CA GLN A 178 -28.23 -6.62 -1.89
C GLN A 178 -28.69 -7.12 -3.28
N LYS A 179 -27.75 -7.67 -4.07
CA LYS A 179 -27.98 -8.26 -5.39
C LYS A 179 -27.77 -9.78 -5.34
N PRO A 180 -28.72 -10.53 -4.70
CA PRO A 180 -28.49 -11.94 -4.40
C PRO A 180 -28.42 -12.84 -5.63
N LYS A 181 -29.07 -12.50 -6.76
CA LYS A 181 -28.99 -13.27 -8.01
C LYS A 181 -27.61 -13.18 -8.65
N GLU A 182 -27.07 -11.97 -8.71
CA GLU A 182 -25.73 -11.69 -9.23
C GLU A 182 -24.65 -12.30 -8.32
N ALA A 183 -24.83 -12.20 -6.99
CA ALA A 183 -23.95 -12.83 -6.03
C ALA A 183 -23.93 -14.35 -6.19
N LEU A 184 -25.08 -15.01 -6.30
CA LEU A 184 -25.19 -16.46 -6.52
C LEU A 184 -24.47 -16.87 -7.82
N SER A 185 -24.67 -16.14 -8.90
CA SER A 185 -23.98 -16.39 -10.19
C SER A 185 -22.47 -16.29 -10.03
N ALA A 186 -21.96 -15.23 -9.39
CA ALA A 186 -20.52 -15.02 -9.19
C ALA A 186 -19.89 -16.10 -8.30
N PHE A 187 -20.54 -16.49 -7.19
CA PHE A 187 -20.07 -17.58 -6.33
C PHE A 187 -20.10 -18.94 -7.06
N THR A 188 -21.13 -19.20 -7.87
CA THR A 188 -21.21 -20.43 -8.67
C THR A 188 -20.06 -20.52 -9.69
N GLN A 189 -19.72 -19.41 -10.33
CA GLN A 189 -18.55 -19.36 -11.22
C GLN A 189 -17.23 -19.53 -10.45
N ALA A 190 -17.09 -18.95 -9.27
CA ALA A 190 -15.91 -19.13 -8.43
C ALA A 190 -15.73 -20.58 -7.98
N ALA A 191 -16.82 -21.27 -7.64
CA ALA A 191 -16.82 -22.65 -7.16
C ALA A 191 -16.39 -23.68 -8.25
N GLN A 192 -16.32 -23.30 -9.52
CA GLN A 192 -15.79 -24.16 -10.58
C GLN A 192 -14.27 -24.44 -10.40
N ASN A 193 -13.57 -23.65 -9.61
CA ASN A 193 -12.20 -23.90 -9.22
C ASN A 193 -12.16 -24.59 -7.84
N GLY A 194 -11.55 -25.80 -7.76
CA GLY A 194 -11.51 -26.62 -6.55
C GLY A 194 -10.94 -25.90 -5.33
N ASN A 195 -9.90 -25.07 -5.50
CA ASN A 195 -9.27 -24.32 -4.42
C ASN A 195 -10.16 -23.20 -3.84
N VAL A 196 -11.14 -22.74 -4.63
CA VAL A 196 -12.06 -21.65 -4.22
C VAL A 196 -13.44 -22.21 -3.83
N SER A 197 -13.78 -23.41 -4.30
CA SER A 197 -15.05 -24.09 -4.08
C SER A 197 -15.44 -24.15 -2.61
N GLY A 198 -14.51 -24.53 -1.71
CA GLY A 198 -14.77 -24.63 -0.27
C GLY A 198 -15.19 -23.30 0.37
N ARG A 199 -14.76 -22.17 -0.18
CA ARG A 199 -15.16 -20.83 0.31
C ARG A 199 -16.46 -20.34 -0.33
N ALA A 200 -16.73 -20.75 -1.56
CA ALA A 200 -17.91 -20.30 -2.31
C ALA A 200 -19.19 -21.11 -1.98
N SER A 201 -19.06 -22.42 -1.72
CA SER A 201 -20.19 -23.33 -1.50
C SER A 201 -21.12 -22.92 -0.36
N PRO A 202 -20.64 -22.47 0.82
CA PRO A 202 -21.53 -22.00 1.88
C PRO A 202 -22.40 -20.80 1.45
N TRP A 203 -21.84 -19.87 0.69
CA TRP A 203 -22.56 -18.73 0.15
C TRP A 203 -23.64 -19.13 -0.85
N ILE A 204 -23.33 -20.13 -1.70
CA ILE A 204 -24.27 -20.67 -2.69
C ILE A 204 -25.48 -21.32 -1.97
N SER A 205 -25.22 -22.14 -0.94
CA SER A 205 -26.27 -22.78 -0.16
C SER A 205 -27.15 -21.75 0.53
N PHE A 206 -26.55 -20.81 1.24
CA PHE A 206 -27.25 -19.72 1.93
C PHE A 206 -28.15 -18.91 0.99
N LEU A 207 -27.64 -18.50 -0.18
CA LEU A 207 -28.40 -17.70 -1.13
C LEU A 207 -29.55 -18.49 -1.80
N LYS A 208 -29.40 -19.79 -2.01
CA LYS A 208 -30.46 -20.65 -2.53
C LYS A 208 -31.59 -20.84 -1.51
N GLU A 209 -31.26 -21.04 -0.23
CA GLU A 209 -32.27 -21.16 0.85
C GLU A 209 -33.09 -19.87 0.98
N GLN A 210 -32.43 -18.70 0.95
CA GLN A 210 -33.12 -17.41 0.95
C GLN A 210 -34.11 -17.25 -0.23
N GLN A 211 -33.71 -17.70 -1.43
CA GLN A 211 -34.59 -17.61 -2.59
C GLN A 211 -35.75 -18.63 -2.54
N GLY A 212 -35.49 -19.82 -1.99
CA GLY A 212 -36.52 -20.86 -1.81
C GLY A 212 -37.57 -20.52 -0.73
N GLY A 213 -37.12 -19.89 0.38
CA GLY A 213 -38.02 -19.45 1.44
C GLY A 213 -38.90 -18.25 1.09
N ALA A 214 -38.53 -17.44 0.11
CA ALA A 214 -39.33 -16.31 -0.36
C ALA A 214 -40.49 -16.72 -1.31
N VAL A 215 -40.53 -17.98 -1.78
CA VAL A 215 -41.56 -18.50 -2.69
C VAL A 215 -42.71 -19.19 -1.91
N THR A 216 -42.53 -19.39 -0.61
CA THR A 216 -43.51 -20.12 0.25
C THR A 216 -44.29 -19.21 1.19
N GLN A 217 -44.28 -17.90 1.02
CA GLN A 217 -45.15 -16.93 1.66
C GLN A 217 -46.02 -16.19 0.61
#